data_d4e3c1a9c6bb6707aead3740e5def675
#
_entry.id   d4e3c1a9c6bb6707aead3740e5def675
#
_cell.length_a   1.000
_cell.length_b   1.000
_cell.length_c   1.000
_cell.angle_alpha   90.00
_cell.angle_beta   90.00
_cell.angle_gamma   90.00
#
_symmetry.space_group_name_H-M   'P 1'
#
loop_
_entity.id
_entity.type
_entity.pdbx_description
1 polymer ?
#
loop_
_entity_poly.entity_id
_entity_poly.type
_entity_poly.pdbx_seq_one_letter_code
_entity_poly.pdbx_strand_id
1 'polypeptide(L)'
;MLKPIRDRVQPITADERKARVARAQELMTNAKPQFSALFITPGTALFYFTGIRWWPSERMLALLIPRTGEPVLISPAFEEGRVRELLPWPIEIRTWQEDESPYRVAAQWLGDHHLQTEQIGIEETTRFMFFDGLRKANPASEYVSGDPITIGCRARKSEHELALMRLACAATFEVYKATFASLHEGVTQQTVAEWVSKGYNKMGLEGEADVLFGSASSLPHGSREEHPLREGDSVLLDDGTTVEGYQSDVTRMTVLGKPSGKLQRAFEIVRRAQDAALAAAVSGKRCGSVDDAARRVITDAGFGPGYKYFAHRVGHGIGLDMHEQPYLVRGNETILAAGMTFSNEPGIYVAGEYGVRCEDDMVVSADGPAQLLTPGFQPSLDVPIA
;
A
#
# COMPACT_ATOMS: atom_id res chain seq x y z
N MET A 1 -27.58 6.35 1.41
CA MET A 1 -27.08 7.69 1.01
C MET A 1 -25.71 7.88 1.64
N LEU A 2 -24.67 8.08 0.82
CA LEU A 2 -23.29 8.28 1.29
C LEU A 2 -23.19 9.51 2.19
N LYS A 3 -22.47 9.38 3.31
CA LYS A 3 -22.30 10.45 4.32
C LYS A 3 -20.81 10.73 4.56
N PRO A 4 -20.44 11.98 4.84
CA PRO A 4 -19.07 12.31 5.24
C PRO A 4 -18.61 11.47 6.44
N ILE A 5 -17.33 11.05 6.42
CA ILE A 5 -16.75 10.23 7.50
C ILE A 5 -15.74 11.02 8.35
N ARG A 6 -15.58 12.32 8.09
CA ARG A 6 -14.56 13.18 8.74
C ARG A 6 -14.58 13.09 10.27
N ASP A 7 -15.76 13.03 10.87
CA ASP A 7 -15.92 12.97 12.33
C ASP A 7 -15.48 11.61 12.92
N ARG A 8 -15.23 10.62 12.08
CA ARG A 8 -14.76 9.27 12.47
C ARG A 8 -13.25 9.12 12.35
N VAL A 9 -12.59 10.07 11.67
CA VAL A 9 -11.15 10.02 11.41
C VAL A 9 -10.40 10.61 12.60
N GLN A 10 -9.47 9.85 13.14
CA GLN A 10 -8.53 10.31 14.14
C GLN A 10 -7.14 10.34 13.52
N PRO A 11 -6.49 11.50 13.40
CA PRO A 11 -5.15 11.59 12.83
C PRO A 11 -4.09 10.92 13.70
N ILE A 12 -3.04 10.37 13.07
CA ILE A 12 -1.86 9.87 13.80
C ILE A 12 -1.21 11.00 14.60
N THR A 13 -1.04 10.78 15.87
CA THR A 13 -0.56 11.78 16.83
C THR A 13 0.95 12.01 16.73
N ALA A 14 1.41 13.14 17.29
CA ALA A 14 2.85 13.43 17.42
C ALA A 14 3.59 12.35 18.23
N ASP A 15 2.97 11.85 19.30
CA ASP A 15 3.61 10.85 20.17
C ASP A 15 3.73 9.49 19.47
N GLU A 16 2.75 9.09 18.65
CA GLU A 16 2.89 7.90 17.79
C GLU A 16 4.03 8.04 16.79
N ARG A 17 4.21 9.23 16.18
CA ARG A 17 5.32 9.48 15.25
C ARG A 17 6.69 9.44 15.95
N LYS A 18 6.80 9.97 17.17
CA LYS A 18 8.01 9.84 18.00
C LYS A 18 8.29 8.37 18.34
N ALA A 19 7.24 7.60 18.67
CA ALA A 19 7.38 6.16 18.91
C ALA A 19 7.88 5.41 17.65
N ARG A 20 7.47 5.83 16.45
CA ARG A 20 7.98 5.28 15.18
C ARG A 20 9.48 5.58 15.00
N VAL A 21 9.93 6.80 15.31
CA VAL A 21 11.37 7.16 15.31
C VAL A 21 12.13 6.27 16.30
N ALA A 22 11.63 6.13 17.52
CA ALA A 22 12.25 5.26 18.53
C ALA A 22 12.30 3.79 18.06
N ARG A 23 11.26 3.31 17.38
CA ARG A 23 11.24 1.96 16.79
C ARG A 23 12.31 1.80 15.69
N ALA A 24 12.49 2.80 14.83
CA ALA A 24 13.56 2.77 13.83
C ALA A 24 14.94 2.70 14.49
N GLN A 25 15.16 3.46 15.55
CA GLN A 25 16.41 3.46 16.33
C GLN A 25 16.68 2.11 16.99
N GLU A 26 15.65 1.47 17.53
CA GLU A 26 15.74 0.11 18.06
C GLU A 26 16.14 -0.90 16.97
N LEU A 27 15.50 -0.83 15.81
CA LEU A 27 15.81 -1.71 14.67
C LEU A 27 17.23 -1.49 14.17
N MET A 28 17.69 -0.24 14.06
CA MET A 28 19.09 0.09 13.69
C MET A 28 20.11 -0.49 14.67
N THR A 29 19.81 -0.44 15.96
CA THR A 29 20.68 -0.97 17.02
C THR A 29 20.77 -2.49 16.96
N ASN A 30 19.68 -3.18 16.63
CA ASN A 30 19.61 -4.63 16.58
C ASN A 30 20.05 -5.23 15.24
N ALA A 31 20.19 -4.43 14.19
CA ALA A 31 20.67 -4.85 12.87
C ALA A 31 22.13 -5.33 12.90
N LYS A 32 22.48 -6.21 11.96
CA LYS A 32 23.86 -6.73 11.80
C LYS A 32 24.26 -6.68 10.32
N PRO A 33 25.18 -5.79 9.93
CA PRO A 33 25.83 -4.75 10.75
C PRO A 33 24.82 -3.68 11.24
N GLN A 34 25.19 -2.93 12.27
CA GLN A 34 24.36 -1.87 12.83
C GLN A 34 24.34 -0.66 11.89
N PHE A 35 23.16 -0.06 11.75
CA PHE A 35 23.03 1.25 11.09
C PHE A 35 23.36 2.37 12.07
N SER A 36 23.98 3.41 11.60
CA SER A 36 24.28 4.59 12.41
C SER A 36 23.31 5.73 12.18
N ALA A 37 22.74 5.82 10.99
CA ALA A 37 21.67 6.73 10.65
C ALA A 37 20.85 6.21 9.46
N LEU A 38 19.63 6.74 9.31
CA LEU A 38 18.81 6.64 8.10
C LEU A 38 18.77 7.98 7.39
N PHE A 39 18.85 7.95 6.07
CA PHE A 39 18.61 9.09 5.18
C PHE A 39 17.33 8.85 4.40
N ILE A 40 16.33 9.72 4.61
CA ILE A 40 14.97 9.59 4.09
C ILE A 40 14.61 10.86 3.33
N THR A 41 14.19 10.72 2.08
CA THR A 41 13.77 11.84 1.22
C THR A 41 12.24 11.91 1.10
N PRO A 42 11.66 12.94 0.43
CA PRO A 42 10.22 13.05 0.28
C PRO A 42 9.58 11.80 -0.33
N GLY A 43 8.59 11.28 0.37
CA GLY A 43 7.89 10.05 0.05
C GLY A 43 7.14 9.54 1.28
N THR A 44 6.67 8.32 1.19
CA THR A 44 5.85 7.69 2.24
C THR A 44 6.59 7.51 3.55
N ALA A 45 7.89 7.17 3.50
CA ALA A 45 8.68 7.04 4.72
C ALA A 45 8.84 8.40 5.45
N LEU A 46 9.05 9.51 4.73
CA LEU A 46 9.07 10.84 5.34
C LEU A 46 7.74 11.13 6.03
N PHE A 47 6.63 10.90 5.33
CA PHE A 47 5.29 11.09 5.91
C PHE A 47 5.06 10.19 7.13
N TYR A 48 5.47 8.94 7.09
CA TYR A 48 5.33 7.98 8.19
C TYR A 48 5.97 8.50 9.48
N PHE A 49 7.20 8.98 9.39
CA PHE A 49 7.95 9.47 10.56
C PHE A 49 7.55 10.87 11.00
N THR A 50 7.28 11.80 10.08
CA THR A 50 7.11 13.22 10.40
C THR A 50 5.69 13.75 10.26
N GLY A 51 4.84 13.10 9.46
CA GLY A 51 3.53 13.65 9.05
C GLY A 51 3.61 14.64 7.90
N ILE A 52 4.80 14.98 7.43
CA ILE A 52 4.97 15.92 6.34
C ILE A 52 4.69 15.24 5.01
N ARG A 53 3.68 15.71 4.28
CA ARG A 53 3.48 15.42 2.87
C ARG A 53 4.25 16.47 2.05
N TRP A 54 5.33 16.04 1.42
CA TRP A 54 6.18 16.91 0.62
C TRP A 54 6.28 16.40 -0.80
N TRP A 55 6.09 17.31 -1.76
CA TRP A 55 6.22 16.95 -3.16
C TRP A 55 7.71 16.82 -3.53
N PRO A 56 8.14 15.69 -4.11
CA PRO A 56 9.53 15.50 -4.50
C PRO A 56 9.90 16.43 -5.67
N SER A 57 10.90 17.29 -5.44
CA SER A 57 11.49 18.18 -6.46
C SER A 57 12.98 17.89 -6.62
N GLU A 58 13.71 18.73 -7.34
CA GLU A 58 15.18 18.71 -7.41
C GLU A 58 15.81 19.29 -6.15
N ARG A 59 15.06 20.07 -5.37
CA ARG A 59 15.52 20.63 -4.10
C ARG A 59 15.42 19.60 -2.99
N MET A 60 16.55 19.27 -2.39
CA MET A 60 16.61 18.25 -1.36
C MET A 60 15.95 18.74 -0.06
N LEU A 61 14.89 18.06 0.34
CA LEU A 61 14.42 17.97 1.71
C LEU A 61 14.76 16.56 2.18
N ALA A 62 15.35 16.39 3.36
CA ALA A 62 15.68 15.06 3.87
C ALA A 62 15.57 15.00 5.39
N LEU A 63 15.07 13.88 5.89
CA LEU A 63 15.09 13.51 7.30
C LEU A 63 16.28 12.59 7.54
N LEU A 64 17.15 12.92 8.50
CA LEU A 64 18.14 12.01 9.03
C LEU A 64 17.70 11.56 10.42
N ILE A 65 17.59 10.26 10.61
CA ILE A 65 17.30 9.64 11.93
C ILE A 65 18.60 8.96 12.39
N PRO A 66 19.28 9.47 13.42
CA PRO A 66 20.45 8.79 13.98
C PRO A 66 20.01 7.57 14.80
N ARG A 67 20.88 6.57 14.98
CA ARG A 67 20.63 5.41 15.85
C ARG A 67 20.31 5.83 17.27
N THR A 68 20.90 6.93 17.74
CA THR A 68 20.66 7.51 19.07
C THR A 68 20.59 9.03 18.98
N GLY A 69 19.72 9.66 19.75
CA GLY A 69 19.54 11.12 19.71
C GLY A 69 18.35 11.54 18.85
N GLU A 70 18.18 12.84 18.66
CA GLU A 70 17.06 13.43 17.95
C GLU A 70 17.28 13.45 16.42
N PRO A 71 16.22 13.27 15.62
CA PRO A 71 16.29 13.42 14.17
C PRO A 71 16.51 14.88 13.77
N VAL A 72 17.01 15.07 12.54
CA VAL A 72 17.16 16.39 11.91
C VAL A 72 16.50 16.41 10.53
N LEU A 73 15.92 17.54 10.16
CA LEU A 73 15.49 17.83 8.80
C LEU A 73 16.52 18.76 8.11
N ILE A 74 16.92 18.37 6.91
CA ILE A 74 17.70 19.24 6.00
C ILE A 74 16.68 19.85 5.02
N SER A 75 16.59 21.17 4.95
CA SER A 75 15.55 21.88 4.19
C SER A 75 16.14 23.05 3.41
N PRO A 76 15.59 23.41 2.22
CA PRO A 76 15.84 24.71 1.63
C PRO A 76 15.49 25.82 2.63
N ALA A 77 16.30 26.86 2.75
CA ALA A 77 16.10 27.92 3.73
C ALA A 77 14.77 28.66 3.53
N PHE A 78 14.36 28.90 2.29
CA PHE A 78 13.10 29.59 1.98
C PHE A 78 11.84 28.75 2.32
N GLU A 79 11.98 27.42 2.52
CA GLU A 79 10.89 26.52 2.90
C GLU A 79 10.85 26.26 4.41
N GLU A 80 11.81 26.73 5.20
CA GLU A 80 11.89 26.44 6.64
C GLU A 80 10.59 26.77 7.38
N GLY A 81 10.01 27.93 7.11
CA GLY A 81 8.75 28.36 7.73
C GLY A 81 7.62 27.37 7.50
N ARG A 82 7.45 26.93 6.25
CA ARG A 82 6.45 25.94 5.88
C ARG A 82 6.71 24.57 6.51
N VAL A 83 7.96 24.13 6.54
CA VAL A 83 8.32 22.85 7.19
C VAL A 83 7.97 22.91 8.68
N ARG A 84 8.26 24.01 9.37
CA ARG A 84 7.91 24.19 10.79
C ARG A 84 6.40 24.15 11.06
N GLU A 85 5.60 24.73 10.18
CA GLU A 85 4.12 24.70 10.28
C GLU A 85 3.56 23.28 10.11
N LEU A 86 4.20 22.44 9.30
CA LEU A 86 3.76 21.07 9.03
C LEU A 86 4.21 20.06 10.09
N LEU A 87 5.23 20.38 10.89
CA LEU A 87 5.76 19.47 11.90
C LEU A 87 4.81 19.37 13.12
N PRO A 88 4.39 18.17 13.51
CA PRO A 88 3.53 17.98 14.69
C PRO A 88 4.28 18.09 16.02
N TRP A 89 5.63 18.11 16.00
CA TRP A 89 6.49 18.39 17.15
C TRP A 89 7.79 19.04 16.68
N PRO A 90 8.53 19.76 17.56
CA PRO A 90 9.79 20.36 17.18
C PRO A 90 10.83 19.32 16.77
N ILE A 91 11.43 19.50 15.59
CA ILE A 91 12.61 18.77 15.10
C ILE A 91 13.65 19.83 14.73
N GLU A 92 14.95 19.53 14.94
CA GLU A 92 16.03 20.37 14.43
C GLU A 92 15.90 20.52 12.92
N ILE A 93 16.01 21.74 12.40
CA ILE A 93 16.07 22.00 10.96
C ILE A 93 17.42 22.67 10.65
N ARG A 94 18.17 22.06 9.75
CA ARG A 94 19.34 22.68 9.13
C ARG A 94 18.99 23.09 7.71
N THR A 95 19.24 24.34 7.40
CA THR A 95 18.87 24.92 6.12
C THR A 95 20.07 25.07 5.19
N TRP A 96 19.79 25.14 3.90
CA TRP A 96 20.76 25.45 2.84
C TRP A 96 20.18 26.52 1.91
N GLN A 97 21.04 27.41 1.40
CA GLN A 97 20.67 28.45 0.43
C GLN A 97 20.78 27.92 -0.99
N GLU A 98 20.15 28.56 -1.98
CA GLU A 98 20.14 28.13 -3.39
C GLU A 98 21.55 28.01 -4.01
N ASP A 99 22.54 28.73 -3.49
CA ASP A 99 23.95 28.67 -3.89
C ASP A 99 24.81 27.72 -3.03
N GLU A 100 24.18 27.02 -2.05
CA GLU A 100 24.84 26.05 -1.19
C GLU A 100 24.53 24.60 -1.61
N SER A 101 25.36 23.68 -1.16
CA SER A 101 25.15 22.25 -1.37
C SER A 101 24.35 21.65 -0.20
N PRO A 102 23.12 21.18 -0.42
CA PRO A 102 22.35 20.48 0.63
C PRO A 102 23.07 19.24 1.16
N TYR A 103 23.84 18.59 0.30
CA TYR A 103 24.62 17.41 0.64
C TYR A 103 25.75 17.71 1.63
N ARG A 104 26.37 18.90 1.51
CA ARG A 104 27.37 19.36 2.49
C ARG A 104 26.75 19.62 3.85
N VAL A 105 25.55 20.20 3.89
CA VAL A 105 24.82 20.42 5.15
C VAL A 105 24.51 19.09 5.84
N ALA A 106 24.05 18.10 5.08
CA ALA A 106 23.82 16.74 5.60
C ALA A 106 25.14 16.09 6.08
N ALA A 107 26.21 16.20 5.30
CA ALA A 107 27.54 15.68 5.67
C ALA A 107 28.11 16.37 6.92
N GLN A 108 27.93 17.67 7.07
CA GLN A 108 28.32 18.41 8.28
C GLN A 108 27.58 17.90 9.51
N TRP A 109 26.27 17.70 9.39
CA TRP A 109 25.48 17.13 10.51
C TRP A 109 25.98 15.75 10.91
N LEU A 110 26.27 14.88 9.91
CA LEU A 110 26.87 13.57 10.20
C LEU A 110 28.24 13.71 10.92
N GLY A 111 29.06 14.69 10.52
CA GLY A 111 30.33 15.00 11.16
C GLY A 111 30.18 15.48 12.60
N ASP A 112 29.26 16.41 12.86
CA ASP A 112 28.97 16.95 14.20
C ASP A 112 28.52 15.86 15.17
N HIS A 113 27.92 14.77 14.65
CA HIS A 113 27.46 13.62 15.43
C HIS A 113 28.40 12.42 15.39
N HIS A 114 29.61 12.57 14.82
CA HIS A 114 30.62 11.50 14.67
C HIS A 114 30.14 10.29 13.86
N LEU A 115 29.22 10.51 12.88
CA LEU A 115 28.64 9.48 12.01
C LEU A 115 29.25 9.45 10.59
N GLN A 116 30.21 10.31 10.29
CA GLN A 116 30.75 10.53 8.94
C GLN A 116 31.57 9.36 8.37
N THR A 117 31.89 8.35 9.15
CA THR A 117 32.62 7.13 8.72
C THR A 117 31.79 5.86 8.94
N GLU A 118 30.55 6.02 9.28
CA GLU A 118 29.68 4.95 9.72
C GLU A 118 28.77 4.44 8.58
N GLN A 119 27.98 3.41 8.85
CA GLN A 119 27.03 2.86 7.91
C GLN A 119 25.72 3.65 7.91
N ILE A 120 25.35 4.20 6.76
CA ILE A 120 24.14 5.01 6.55
C ILE A 120 23.15 4.23 5.69
N GLY A 121 21.94 4.00 6.22
CA GLY A 121 20.83 3.41 5.49
C GLY A 121 20.16 4.44 4.58
N ILE A 122 20.04 4.12 3.31
CA ILE A 122 19.31 4.94 2.32
C ILE A 122 17.94 4.33 2.13
N GLU A 123 16.90 5.13 2.31
CA GLU A 123 15.52 4.70 2.08
C GLU A 123 15.27 4.38 0.59
N GLU A 124 14.49 3.34 0.32
CA GLU A 124 14.36 2.71 -1.01
C GLU A 124 13.91 3.63 -2.14
N THR A 125 13.07 4.64 -1.85
CA THR A 125 12.53 5.56 -2.86
C THR A 125 13.42 6.79 -3.08
N THR A 126 14.55 6.87 -2.37
CA THR A 126 15.50 7.99 -2.51
C THR A 126 15.99 8.09 -3.93
N ARG A 127 15.79 9.25 -4.57
CA ARG A 127 16.27 9.50 -5.93
C ARG A 127 17.79 9.36 -5.98
N PHE A 128 18.28 8.73 -7.04
CA PHE A 128 19.73 8.51 -7.24
C PHE A 128 20.53 9.81 -7.13
N MET A 129 19.99 10.95 -7.62
CA MET A 129 20.68 12.23 -7.52
C MET A 129 20.97 12.65 -6.07
N PHE A 130 20.07 12.37 -5.14
CA PHE A 130 20.26 12.69 -3.72
C PHE A 130 21.24 11.75 -3.06
N PHE A 131 21.14 10.46 -3.35
CA PHE A 131 22.12 9.48 -2.91
C PHE A 131 23.53 9.78 -3.43
N ASP A 132 23.69 10.01 -4.73
CA ASP A 132 25.00 10.30 -5.34
C ASP A 132 25.60 11.61 -4.82
N GLY A 133 24.77 12.63 -4.59
CA GLY A 133 25.19 13.89 -3.98
C GLY A 133 25.69 13.72 -2.54
N LEU A 134 24.95 12.97 -1.71
CA LEU A 134 25.35 12.68 -0.34
C LEU A 134 26.66 11.87 -0.31
N ARG A 135 26.76 10.81 -1.12
CA ARG A 135 27.94 9.95 -1.23
C ARG A 135 29.20 10.74 -1.63
N LYS A 136 29.06 11.72 -2.53
CA LYS A 136 30.17 12.61 -2.92
C LYS A 136 30.56 13.59 -1.82
N ALA A 137 29.58 14.08 -1.04
CA ALA A 137 29.82 15.01 0.05
C ALA A 137 30.41 14.34 1.30
N ASN A 138 30.07 13.06 1.52
CA ASN A 138 30.54 12.25 2.65
C ASN A 138 31.06 10.88 2.15
N PRO A 139 32.22 10.83 1.46
CA PRO A 139 32.71 9.60 0.83
C PRO A 139 33.25 8.55 1.82
N ALA A 140 33.43 8.91 3.08
CA ALA A 140 34.00 8.02 4.10
C ALA A 140 32.96 7.07 4.73
N SER A 141 31.66 7.34 4.55
CA SER A 141 30.58 6.45 5.01
C SER A 141 30.39 5.27 4.05
N GLU A 142 29.93 4.16 4.62
CA GLU A 142 29.34 3.06 3.88
C GLU A 142 27.82 3.33 3.69
N TYR A 143 27.32 3.15 2.48
CA TYR A 143 25.90 3.35 2.17
C TYR A 143 25.24 2.03 1.80
N VAL A 144 24.13 1.72 2.48
CA VAL A 144 23.40 0.46 2.31
C VAL A 144 21.92 0.76 2.19
N SER A 145 21.11 -0.25 1.78
CA SER A 145 19.65 -0.12 1.82
C SER A 145 19.16 0.10 3.25
N GLY A 146 18.33 1.12 3.46
CA GLY A 146 17.60 1.39 4.69
C GLY A 146 16.33 0.56 4.87
N ASP A 147 15.94 -0.23 3.85
CA ASP A 147 14.68 -0.98 3.80
C ASP A 147 14.45 -1.92 4.98
N PRO A 148 15.45 -2.65 5.52
CA PRO A 148 15.24 -3.47 6.70
C PRO A 148 14.70 -2.70 7.90
N ILE A 149 14.98 -1.41 7.97
CA ILE A 149 14.52 -0.53 9.06
C ILE A 149 13.17 0.09 8.71
N THR A 150 13.06 0.73 7.53
CA THR A 150 11.82 1.42 7.10
C THR A 150 10.67 0.45 6.90
N ILE A 151 10.92 -0.69 6.23
CA ILE A 151 9.94 -1.78 6.07
C ILE A 151 9.65 -2.43 7.43
N GLY A 152 10.68 -2.68 8.25
CA GLY A 152 10.51 -3.24 9.61
C GLY A 152 9.64 -2.37 10.51
N CYS A 153 9.60 -1.05 10.30
CA CYS A 153 8.68 -0.14 10.97
C CYS A 153 7.26 -0.22 10.40
N ARG A 154 7.12 -0.18 9.07
CA ARG A 154 5.85 0.00 8.35
C ARG A 154 5.06 -1.28 8.16
N ALA A 155 5.74 -2.42 8.00
CA ALA A 155 5.08 -3.70 7.69
C ALA A 155 4.08 -4.13 8.77
N ARG A 156 4.33 -3.81 10.05
CA ARG A 156 3.45 -4.15 11.18
C ARG A 156 2.69 -2.92 11.64
N LYS A 157 1.39 -2.90 11.41
CA LYS A 157 0.50 -1.79 11.74
C LYS A 157 0.13 -1.81 13.22
N SER A 158 0.04 -0.62 13.82
CA SER A 158 -0.58 -0.42 15.12
C SER A 158 -2.10 -0.58 15.03
N GLU A 159 -2.79 -0.73 16.15
CA GLU A 159 -4.26 -0.78 16.17
C GLU A 159 -4.90 0.51 15.63
N HIS A 160 -4.24 1.65 15.80
CA HIS A 160 -4.71 2.91 15.23
C HIS A 160 -4.59 2.91 13.70
N GLU A 161 -3.46 2.46 13.15
CA GLU A 161 -3.27 2.31 11.70
C GLU A 161 -4.30 1.33 11.12
N LEU A 162 -4.55 0.20 11.79
CA LEU A 162 -5.57 -0.77 11.38
C LEU A 162 -6.99 -0.18 11.42
N ALA A 163 -7.29 0.69 12.38
CA ALA A 163 -8.57 1.37 12.45
C ALA A 163 -8.79 2.32 11.26
N LEU A 164 -7.74 3.04 10.82
CA LEU A 164 -7.79 3.89 9.63
C LEU A 164 -7.99 3.06 8.35
N MET A 165 -7.29 1.92 8.20
CA MET A 165 -7.47 1.00 7.08
C MET A 165 -8.88 0.41 7.04
N ARG A 166 -9.40 -0.06 8.19
CA ARG A 166 -10.80 -0.56 8.26
C ARG A 166 -11.81 0.52 7.86
N LEU A 167 -11.54 1.78 8.22
CA LEU A 167 -12.41 2.89 7.84
C LEU A 167 -12.36 3.15 6.32
N ALA A 168 -11.16 3.06 5.71
CA ALA A 168 -11.00 3.15 4.26
C ALA A 168 -11.75 2.00 3.54
N CYS A 169 -11.56 0.75 3.97
CA CYS A 169 -12.27 -0.41 3.44
C CYS A 169 -13.80 -0.27 3.55
N ALA A 170 -14.29 0.18 4.70
CA ALA A 170 -15.73 0.41 4.89
C ALA A 170 -16.27 1.51 3.97
N ALA A 171 -15.51 2.57 3.73
CA ALA A 171 -15.89 3.63 2.80
C ALA A 171 -15.96 3.10 1.35
N THR A 172 -14.98 2.28 0.93
CA THR A 172 -14.97 1.62 -0.38
C THR A 172 -16.20 0.75 -0.58
N PHE A 173 -16.58 -0.05 0.42
CA PHE A 173 -17.80 -0.87 0.38
C PHE A 173 -19.06 -0.04 0.16
N GLU A 174 -19.22 1.08 0.86
CA GLU A 174 -20.37 1.96 0.69
C GLU A 174 -20.43 2.58 -0.71
N VAL A 175 -19.28 3.01 -1.25
CA VAL A 175 -19.18 3.58 -2.60
C VAL A 175 -19.47 2.52 -3.65
N TYR A 176 -18.86 1.34 -3.55
CA TYR A 176 -19.09 0.24 -4.50
C TYR A 176 -20.53 -0.24 -4.47
N LYS A 177 -21.13 -0.37 -3.30
CA LYS A 177 -22.56 -0.71 -3.16
C LYS A 177 -23.46 0.27 -3.91
N ALA A 178 -23.20 1.57 -3.76
CA ALA A 178 -23.96 2.60 -4.47
C ALA A 178 -23.71 2.56 -5.99
N THR A 179 -22.48 2.30 -6.40
CA THR A 179 -22.07 2.20 -7.82
C THR A 179 -22.74 0.99 -8.49
N PHE A 180 -22.64 -0.20 -7.89
CA PHE A 180 -23.28 -1.40 -8.44
C PHE A 180 -24.82 -1.25 -8.55
N ALA A 181 -25.45 -0.59 -7.59
CA ALA A 181 -26.90 -0.33 -7.62
C ALA A 181 -27.30 0.68 -8.74
N SER A 182 -26.37 1.40 -9.33
CA SER A 182 -26.59 2.38 -10.40
C SER A 182 -26.31 1.83 -11.80
N LEU A 183 -25.76 0.61 -11.92
CA LEU A 183 -25.43 0.01 -13.21
C LEU A 183 -26.65 -0.20 -14.09
N HIS A 184 -26.53 0.08 -15.36
CA HIS A 184 -27.55 -0.16 -16.37
C HIS A 184 -26.91 -0.32 -17.76
N GLU A 185 -27.62 -0.94 -18.68
CA GLU A 185 -27.17 -1.11 -20.04
C GLU A 185 -26.83 0.23 -20.70
N GLY A 186 -25.75 0.27 -21.45
CA GLY A 186 -25.28 1.44 -22.18
C GLY A 186 -24.39 2.39 -21.39
N VAL A 187 -24.20 2.21 -20.08
CA VAL A 187 -23.24 3.01 -19.30
C VAL A 187 -21.80 2.68 -19.72
N THR A 188 -20.91 3.69 -19.70
CA THR A 188 -19.49 3.50 -20.04
C THR A 188 -18.64 3.27 -18.78
N GLN A 189 -17.47 2.64 -18.94
CA GLN A 189 -16.47 2.45 -17.87
C GLN A 189 -16.08 3.80 -17.25
N GLN A 190 -15.82 4.81 -18.09
CA GLN A 190 -15.52 6.17 -17.61
C GLN A 190 -16.63 6.74 -16.73
N THR A 191 -17.90 6.59 -17.14
CA THR A 191 -19.04 7.07 -16.33
C THR A 191 -19.11 6.38 -14.99
N VAL A 192 -18.84 5.07 -14.93
CA VAL A 192 -18.83 4.32 -13.67
C VAL A 192 -17.66 4.75 -12.79
N ALA A 193 -16.45 4.94 -13.34
CA ALA A 193 -15.31 5.47 -12.62
C ALA A 193 -15.59 6.87 -12.03
N GLU A 194 -16.26 7.74 -12.79
CA GLU A 194 -16.72 9.04 -12.28
C GLU A 194 -17.73 8.91 -11.13
N TRP A 195 -18.60 7.91 -11.15
CA TRP A 195 -19.54 7.67 -10.03
C TRP A 195 -18.80 7.26 -8.77
N VAL A 196 -17.77 6.40 -8.90
CA VAL A 196 -16.91 6.00 -7.80
C VAL A 196 -16.23 7.23 -7.20
N SER A 197 -15.52 8.02 -8.00
CA SER A 197 -14.84 9.24 -7.53
C SER A 197 -15.80 10.24 -6.89
N LYS A 198 -16.98 10.46 -7.49
CA LYS A 198 -18.05 11.30 -6.90
C LYS A 198 -18.59 10.71 -5.59
N GLY A 199 -18.63 9.39 -5.48
CA GLY A 199 -19.02 8.69 -4.26
C GLY A 199 -18.06 8.99 -3.11
N TYR A 200 -16.76 8.84 -3.33
CA TYR A 200 -15.72 9.19 -2.34
C TYR A 200 -15.76 10.67 -1.98
N ASN A 201 -15.86 11.55 -2.97
CA ASN A 201 -15.97 13.01 -2.72
C ASN A 201 -17.15 13.37 -1.80
N LYS A 202 -18.30 12.69 -1.93
CA LYS A 202 -19.45 12.87 -1.02
C LYS A 202 -19.16 12.41 0.41
N MET A 203 -18.21 11.49 0.58
CA MET A 203 -17.75 11.04 1.90
C MET A 203 -16.63 11.91 2.46
N GLY A 204 -16.15 12.91 1.70
CA GLY A 204 -15.03 13.77 2.05
C GLY A 204 -13.67 13.10 1.85
N LEU A 205 -13.60 12.12 0.95
CA LEU A 205 -12.41 11.34 0.59
C LEU A 205 -12.05 11.56 -0.88
N GLU A 206 -10.80 11.25 -1.21
CA GLU A 206 -10.33 11.07 -2.58
C GLU A 206 -10.19 9.56 -2.83
N GLY A 207 -10.59 9.09 -4.01
CA GLY A 207 -10.46 7.69 -4.38
C GLY A 207 -10.96 7.44 -5.80
N GLU A 208 -10.59 6.29 -6.31
CA GLU A 208 -10.89 5.87 -7.68
C GLU A 208 -11.16 4.37 -7.73
N ALA A 209 -11.47 3.85 -8.91
CA ALA A 209 -11.46 2.44 -9.21
C ALA A 209 -11.16 2.22 -10.68
N ASP A 210 -10.37 1.20 -10.97
CA ASP A 210 -10.34 0.58 -12.27
C ASP A 210 -11.69 -0.10 -12.55
N VAL A 211 -12.28 0.20 -13.70
CA VAL A 211 -13.59 -0.31 -14.11
C VAL A 211 -13.44 -1.15 -15.36
N LEU A 212 -13.71 -2.46 -15.25
CA LEU A 212 -13.52 -3.39 -16.35
C LEU A 212 -14.84 -4.09 -16.68
N PHE A 213 -15.23 -4.07 -17.99
CA PHE A 213 -16.44 -4.73 -18.48
C PHE A 213 -16.10 -5.97 -19.31
N GLY A 214 -16.83 -7.07 -19.10
CA GLY A 214 -16.78 -8.27 -19.91
C GLY A 214 -15.36 -8.77 -20.17
N SER A 215 -14.99 -8.90 -21.45
CA SER A 215 -13.67 -9.42 -21.87
C SER A 215 -12.49 -8.51 -21.49
N ALA A 216 -12.69 -7.22 -21.19
CA ALA A 216 -11.63 -6.34 -20.72
C ALA A 216 -11.03 -6.83 -19.40
N SER A 217 -11.82 -7.51 -18.56
CA SER A 217 -11.35 -8.13 -17.30
C SER A 217 -10.38 -9.30 -17.51
N SER A 218 -10.26 -9.85 -18.73
CA SER A 218 -9.32 -10.93 -19.05
C SER A 218 -7.85 -10.50 -18.97
N LEU A 219 -7.58 -9.20 -18.91
CA LEU A 219 -6.29 -8.59 -18.59
C LEU A 219 -6.37 -8.01 -17.16
N PRO A 220 -5.43 -8.34 -16.27
CA PRO A 220 -5.50 -7.91 -14.85
C PRO A 220 -5.70 -6.41 -14.63
N HIS A 221 -5.06 -5.57 -15.45
CA HIS A 221 -5.20 -4.10 -15.44
C HIS A 221 -6.05 -3.57 -16.61
N GLY A 222 -6.90 -4.42 -17.17
CA GLY A 222 -7.84 -4.03 -18.22
C GLY A 222 -7.25 -3.82 -19.60
N SER A 223 -8.13 -3.47 -20.53
CA SER A 223 -7.82 -3.11 -21.91
C SER A 223 -8.13 -1.63 -22.13
N ARG A 224 -7.44 -1.01 -23.10
CA ARG A 224 -7.79 0.34 -23.58
C ARG A 224 -9.04 0.37 -24.46
N GLU A 225 -9.54 -0.81 -24.87
CA GLU A 225 -10.77 -0.92 -25.64
C GLU A 225 -11.95 -0.80 -24.68
N GLU A 226 -12.69 0.29 -24.80
CA GLU A 226 -13.90 0.54 -24.03
C GLU A 226 -15.14 0.22 -24.88
N HIS A 227 -16.14 -0.34 -24.24
CA HIS A 227 -17.47 -0.48 -24.84
C HIS A 227 -18.56 -0.16 -23.80
N PRO A 228 -19.73 0.29 -24.22
CA PRO A 228 -20.86 0.44 -23.31
C PRO A 228 -21.26 -0.91 -22.69
N LEU A 229 -21.63 -0.91 -21.43
CA LEU A 229 -22.06 -2.10 -20.68
C LEU A 229 -23.26 -2.76 -21.37
N ARG A 230 -23.22 -4.08 -21.51
CA ARG A 230 -24.25 -4.89 -22.17
C ARG A 230 -24.73 -5.99 -21.25
N GLU A 231 -25.95 -6.48 -21.51
CA GLU A 231 -26.49 -7.68 -20.88
C GLU A 231 -25.50 -8.85 -20.97
N GLY A 232 -25.17 -9.49 -19.85
CA GLY A 232 -24.21 -10.59 -19.75
C GLY A 232 -22.77 -10.19 -19.49
N ASP A 233 -22.42 -8.90 -19.58
CA ASP A 233 -21.08 -8.43 -19.23
C ASP A 233 -20.85 -8.50 -17.73
N SER A 234 -19.68 -8.97 -17.34
CA SER A 234 -19.17 -8.76 -15.97
C SER A 234 -18.76 -7.30 -15.80
N VAL A 235 -18.91 -6.79 -14.58
CA VAL A 235 -18.38 -5.51 -14.11
C VAL A 235 -17.46 -5.78 -12.96
N LEU A 236 -16.20 -5.42 -13.11
CA LEU A 236 -15.18 -5.49 -12.06
C LEU A 236 -14.83 -4.05 -11.66
N LEU A 237 -14.85 -3.79 -10.36
CA LEU A 237 -14.32 -2.56 -9.75
C LEU A 237 -13.13 -2.96 -8.87
N ASP A 238 -12.02 -2.24 -9.01
CA ASP A 238 -10.75 -2.53 -8.35
C ASP A 238 -10.04 -1.25 -7.94
N ASP A 239 -9.54 -1.16 -6.73
CA ASP A 239 -8.86 -0.04 -6.10
C ASP A 239 -9.61 0.43 -4.84
N GLY A 240 -9.49 1.69 -4.44
CA GLY A 240 -10.16 2.17 -3.24
C GLY A 240 -9.95 3.65 -2.91
N THR A 241 -9.75 3.90 -1.63
CA THR A 241 -9.57 5.25 -1.10
C THR A 241 -8.51 5.27 -0.01
N THR A 242 -8.19 6.46 0.47
CA THR A 242 -7.26 6.66 1.58
C THR A 242 -7.92 7.40 2.75
N VAL A 243 -7.60 6.97 3.97
CA VAL A 243 -7.93 7.71 5.20
C VAL A 243 -6.63 8.00 5.95
N GLU A 244 -6.30 9.28 6.15
CA GLU A 244 -5.01 9.72 6.70
C GLU A 244 -3.79 9.15 5.94
N GLY A 245 -3.98 8.78 4.66
CA GLY A 245 -2.99 8.16 3.80
C GLY A 245 -2.94 6.64 3.86
N TYR A 246 -3.68 6.00 4.77
CA TYR A 246 -3.81 4.54 4.81
C TYR A 246 -4.81 4.07 3.77
N GLN A 247 -4.36 3.14 2.93
CA GLN A 247 -5.06 2.65 1.75
C GLN A 247 -6.12 1.61 2.10
N SER A 248 -7.11 1.48 1.22
CA SER A 248 -7.90 0.27 1.01
C SER A 248 -7.72 -0.19 -0.42
N ASP A 249 -7.67 -1.50 -0.62
CA ASP A 249 -7.59 -2.14 -1.93
C ASP A 249 -8.63 -3.26 -2.00
N VAL A 250 -9.62 -3.11 -2.87
CA VAL A 250 -10.80 -3.97 -2.88
C VAL A 250 -11.27 -4.22 -4.30
N THR A 251 -11.21 -5.48 -4.75
CA THR A 251 -11.88 -5.87 -5.98
C THR A 251 -13.22 -6.53 -5.70
N ARG A 252 -14.25 -6.03 -6.39
CA ARG A 252 -15.59 -6.63 -6.39
C ARG A 252 -16.13 -6.75 -7.81
N MET A 253 -16.93 -7.79 -8.03
CA MET A 253 -17.51 -8.09 -9.33
C MET A 253 -19.02 -8.29 -9.28
N THR A 254 -19.69 -7.94 -10.36
CA THR A 254 -21.08 -8.34 -10.63
C THR A 254 -21.24 -8.66 -12.11
N VAL A 255 -22.47 -8.99 -12.53
CA VAL A 255 -22.84 -9.19 -13.94
C VAL A 255 -24.12 -8.42 -14.19
N LEU A 256 -24.18 -7.68 -15.30
CA LEU A 256 -25.46 -7.11 -15.75
C LEU A 256 -26.32 -8.25 -16.33
N GLY A 257 -27.38 -8.63 -15.61
CA GLY A 257 -28.20 -9.78 -15.95
C GLY A 257 -27.66 -11.10 -15.41
N LYS A 258 -27.61 -12.17 -16.22
CA LYS A 258 -27.23 -13.50 -15.75
C LYS A 258 -25.78 -13.84 -16.06
N PRO A 259 -24.99 -14.28 -15.08
CA PRO A 259 -23.64 -14.76 -15.33
C PRO A 259 -23.63 -16.03 -16.20
N SER A 260 -22.64 -16.15 -17.08
CA SER A 260 -22.38 -17.40 -17.78
C SER A 260 -21.92 -18.49 -16.80
N GLY A 261 -22.21 -19.76 -17.12
CA GLY A 261 -21.75 -20.87 -16.26
C GLY A 261 -20.23 -20.97 -16.13
N LYS A 262 -19.46 -20.51 -17.14
CA LYS A 262 -18.00 -20.41 -17.07
C LYS A 262 -17.55 -19.38 -16.05
N LEU A 263 -18.14 -18.19 -16.08
CA LEU A 263 -17.82 -17.08 -15.17
C LEU A 263 -18.19 -17.43 -13.73
N GLN A 264 -19.39 -17.99 -13.52
CA GLN A 264 -19.84 -18.45 -12.20
C GLN A 264 -18.87 -19.46 -11.60
N ARG A 265 -18.46 -20.48 -12.37
CA ARG A 265 -17.49 -21.47 -11.93
C ARG A 265 -16.12 -20.85 -11.62
N ALA A 266 -15.63 -19.94 -12.44
CA ALA A 266 -14.37 -19.26 -12.17
C ALA A 266 -14.43 -18.43 -10.88
N PHE A 267 -15.52 -17.71 -10.65
CA PHE A 267 -15.78 -16.96 -9.42
C PHE A 267 -15.74 -17.87 -8.17
N GLU A 268 -16.43 -18.99 -8.19
CA GLU A 268 -16.44 -19.93 -7.08
C GLU A 268 -15.03 -20.51 -6.78
N ILE A 269 -14.21 -20.72 -7.81
CA ILE A 269 -12.83 -21.17 -7.65
C ILE A 269 -11.97 -20.06 -7.02
N VAL A 270 -12.08 -18.83 -7.52
CA VAL A 270 -11.35 -17.66 -7.00
C VAL A 270 -11.72 -17.41 -5.54
N ARG A 271 -13.00 -17.49 -5.19
CA ARG A 271 -13.45 -17.36 -3.79
C ARG A 271 -12.82 -18.41 -2.87
N ARG A 272 -12.79 -19.69 -3.30
CA ARG A 272 -12.11 -20.75 -2.54
C ARG A 272 -10.60 -20.54 -2.44
N ALA A 273 -9.99 -19.98 -3.48
CA ALA A 273 -8.56 -19.65 -3.45
C ALA A 273 -8.28 -18.50 -2.45
N GLN A 274 -9.16 -17.51 -2.39
CA GLN A 274 -9.09 -16.41 -1.42
C GLN A 274 -9.26 -16.92 0.04
N ASP A 275 -10.18 -17.86 0.28
CA ASP A 275 -10.34 -18.51 1.58
C ASP A 275 -9.08 -19.30 1.98
N ALA A 276 -8.49 -20.02 1.02
CA ALA A 276 -7.28 -20.80 1.26
C ALA A 276 -6.07 -19.89 1.57
N ALA A 277 -5.95 -18.73 0.90
CA ALA A 277 -4.92 -17.74 1.20
C ALA A 277 -5.10 -17.16 2.60
N LEU A 278 -6.32 -16.72 2.96
CA LEU A 278 -6.62 -16.21 4.30
C LEU A 278 -6.25 -17.22 5.39
N ALA A 279 -6.64 -18.50 5.21
CA ALA A 279 -6.35 -19.57 6.15
C ALA A 279 -4.85 -19.89 6.27
N ALA A 280 -4.08 -19.71 5.19
CA ALA A 280 -2.63 -19.94 5.17
C ALA A 280 -1.83 -18.77 5.75
N ALA A 281 -2.40 -17.57 5.83
CA ALA A 281 -1.75 -16.36 6.35
C ALA A 281 -1.71 -16.38 7.89
N VAL A 282 -0.79 -17.15 8.44
CA VAL A 282 -0.62 -17.38 9.89
C VAL A 282 0.75 -16.86 10.33
N SER A 283 0.82 -16.18 11.47
CA SER A 283 2.08 -15.72 12.07
C SER A 283 3.08 -16.88 12.21
N GLY A 284 4.35 -16.64 11.85
CA GLY A 284 5.41 -17.64 11.82
C GLY A 284 5.49 -18.47 10.54
N LYS A 285 4.56 -18.33 9.59
CA LYS A 285 4.63 -18.95 8.26
C LYS A 285 5.32 -18.02 7.27
N ARG A 286 5.78 -18.57 6.13
CA ARG A 286 6.42 -17.79 5.07
C ARG A 286 5.37 -17.09 4.20
N CYS A 287 5.65 -15.87 3.74
CA CYS A 287 4.80 -15.14 2.80
C CYS A 287 4.47 -15.98 1.56
N GLY A 288 5.47 -16.71 1.01
CA GLY A 288 5.28 -17.58 -0.16
C GLY A 288 4.26 -18.70 0.04
N SER A 289 4.07 -19.18 1.27
CA SER A 289 3.09 -20.24 1.55
C SER A 289 1.64 -19.82 1.34
N VAL A 290 1.35 -18.53 1.40
CA VAL A 290 0.01 -17.97 1.15
C VAL A 290 -0.30 -18.01 -0.35
N ASP A 291 0.64 -17.58 -1.21
CA ASP A 291 0.50 -17.69 -2.67
C ASP A 291 0.37 -19.15 -3.11
N ASP A 292 1.18 -20.05 -2.53
CA ASP A 292 1.11 -21.47 -2.83
C ASP A 292 -0.25 -22.09 -2.49
N ALA A 293 -0.89 -21.64 -1.41
CA ALA A 293 -2.22 -22.14 -1.00
C ALA A 293 -3.31 -21.72 -2.00
N ALA A 294 -3.38 -20.45 -2.38
CA ALA A 294 -4.34 -19.95 -3.37
C ALA A 294 -4.11 -20.58 -4.74
N ARG A 295 -2.86 -20.61 -5.19
CA ARG A 295 -2.46 -21.13 -6.50
C ARG A 295 -2.74 -22.63 -6.65
N ARG A 296 -2.64 -23.39 -5.57
CA ARG A 296 -3.01 -24.81 -5.55
C ARG A 296 -4.50 -24.99 -5.87
N VAL A 297 -5.39 -24.25 -5.23
CA VAL A 297 -6.85 -24.34 -5.48
C VAL A 297 -7.16 -24.06 -6.95
N ILE A 298 -6.56 -23.03 -7.53
CA ILE A 298 -6.76 -22.62 -8.93
C ILE A 298 -6.22 -23.72 -9.88
N THR A 299 -5.03 -24.25 -9.60
CA THR A 299 -4.39 -25.31 -10.41
C THR A 299 -5.18 -26.60 -10.37
N ASP A 300 -5.61 -27.06 -9.19
CA ASP A 300 -6.39 -28.30 -9.00
C ASP A 300 -7.78 -28.20 -9.67
N ALA A 301 -8.31 -27.00 -9.84
CA ALA A 301 -9.55 -26.76 -10.58
C ALA A 301 -9.36 -26.74 -12.12
N GLY A 302 -8.15 -26.95 -12.64
CA GLY A 302 -7.82 -26.99 -14.05
C GLY A 302 -7.32 -25.69 -14.66
N PHE A 303 -7.09 -24.65 -13.85
CA PHE A 303 -6.55 -23.33 -14.28
C PHE A 303 -5.06 -23.22 -13.96
N GLY A 304 -4.27 -24.18 -14.44
CA GLY A 304 -2.83 -24.25 -14.24
C GLY A 304 -2.08 -24.71 -15.50
N PRO A 305 -0.77 -24.95 -15.39
CA PRO A 305 0.09 -24.71 -14.22
C PRO A 305 0.66 -23.30 -14.11
N GLY A 306 1.22 -22.99 -12.96
CA GLY A 306 2.03 -21.78 -12.73
C GLY A 306 1.24 -20.48 -12.90
N TYR A 307 1.76 -19.58 -13.74
CA TYR A 307 1.21 -18.25 -13.98
C TYR A 307 0.31 -18.16 -15.22
N LYS A 308 -0.11 -19.30 -15.79
CA LYS A 308 -0.87 -19.32 -17.06
C LYS A 308 -2.22 -18.60 -16.98
N TYR A 309 -2.97 -18.83 -15.91
CA TYR A 309 -4.28 -18.24 -15.71
C TYR A 309 -4.34 -17.33 -14.47
N PHE A 310 -3.52 -17.62 -13.47
CA PHE A 310 -3.31 -16.75 -12.34
C PHE A 310 -1.95 -16.05 -12.51
N ALA A 311 -1.97 -14.93 -13.21
CA ALA A 311 -0.78 -14.31 -13.81
C ALA A 311 0.07 -13.48 -12.84
N HIS A 312 -0.44 -13.13 -11.67
CA HIS A 312 0.24 -12.31 -10.67
C HIS A 312 0.38 -13.01 -9.31
N ARG A 313 0.99 -12.38 -8.33
CA ARG A 313 1.07 -12.82 -6.94
C ARG A 313 -0.31 -12.81 -6.28
N VAL A 314 -0.48 -13.54 -5.17
CA VAL A 314 -1.76 -13.58 -4.46
C VAL A 314 -2.05 -12.31 -3.66
N GLY A 315 -1.03 -11.49 -3.42
CA GLY A 315 -1.18 -10.24 -2.70
C GLY A 315 0.13 -9.52 -2.45
N HIS A 316 0.03 -8.33 -1.96
CA HIS A 316 1.12 -7.42 -1.60
C HIS A 316 0.88 -6.84 -0.21
N GLY A 317 1.93 -6.35 0.45
CA GLY A 317 1.77 -5.51 1.62
C GLY A 317 0.99 -4.25 1.25
N ILE A 318 0.18 -3.76 2.16
CA ILE A 318 -0.62 -2.55 1.98
C ILE A 318 -0.58 -1.71 3.26
N GLY A 319 -0.64 -0.40 3.11
CA GLY A 319 -0.63 0.52 4.24
C GLY A 319 -0.68 1.95 3.80
N LEU A 320 0.41 2.69 3.92
CA LEU A 320 0.54 4.04 3.38
C LEU A 320 0.83 4.05 1.87
N ASP A 321 1.47 3.00 1.35
CA ASP A 321 1.53 2.73 -0.08
C ASP A 321 0.51 1.64 -0.42
N MET A 322 -0.06 1.71 -1.62
CA MET A 322 -0.94 0.68 -2.17
C MET A 322 -0.18 -0.64 -2.22
N HIS A 323 1.01 -0.63 -2.80
CA HIS A 323 1.91 -1.76 -2.82
C HIS A 323 3.14 -1.49 -1.95
N GLU A 324 3.26 -2.19 -0.84
CA GLU A 324 4.47 -2.15 0.00
C GLU A 324 4.95 -3.56 0.35
N GLN A 325 6.19 -3.67 0.80
CA GLN A 325 6.74 -4.95 1.23
C GLN A 325 6.17 -5.37 2.61
N PRO A 326 6.16 -6.71 2.89
CA PRO A 326 6.56 -7.81 2.01
C PRO A 326 5.45 -8.24 1.04
N TYR A 327 5.80 -9.07 0.05
CA TYR A 327 4.87 -9.56 -0.96
C TYR A 327 4.47 -11.02 -0.71
N LEU A 328 3.20 -11.35 -0.90
CA LEU A 328 2.69 -12.72 -0.88
C LEU A 328 2.88 -13.35 -2.27
N VAL A 329 4.09 -13.81 -2.52
CA VAL A 329 4.50 -14.39 -3.81
C VAL A 329 5.30 -15.68 -3.57
N ARG A 330 5.12 -16.64 -4.44
CA ARG A 330 5.87 -17.91 -4.40
C ARG A 330 7.37 -17.70 -4.19
N GLY A 331 7.94 -18.45 -3.25
CA GLY A 331 9.37 -18.40 -2.92
C GLY A 331 9.78 -17.28 -1.98
N ASN A 332 8.87 -16.39 -1.55
CA ASN A 332 9.20 -15.38 -0.55
C ASN A 332 9.31 -16.03 0.84
N GLU A 333 10.54 -16.03 1.38
CA GLU A 333 10.91 -16.63 2.67
C GLU A 333 10.65 -15.69 3.88
N THR A 334 10.18 -14.46 3.65
CA THR A 334 9.85 -13.52 4.74
C THR A 334 8.79 -14.14 5.65
N ILE A 335 9.04 -14.08 6.96
CA ILE A 335 8.16 -14.65 7.96
C ILE A 335 7.04 -13.67 8.30
N LEU A 336 5.80 -14.15 8.19
CA LEU A 336 4.61 -13.41 8.60
C LEU A 336 4.64 -13.13 10.11
N ALA A 337 4.29 -11.93 10.48
CA ALA A 337 4.18 -11.51 11.87
C ALA A 337 2.84 -10.79 12.12
N ALA A 338 2.33 -10.88 13.34
CA ALA A 338 1.12 -10.20 13.74
C ALA A 338 1.18 -8.69 13.45
N GLY A 339 0.10 -8.13 12.93
CA GLY A 339 0.00 -6.74 12.51
C GLY A 339 0.47 -6.46 11.08
N MET A 340 1.04 -7.43 10.36
CA MET A 340 1.30 -7.28 8.93
C MET A 340 -0.02 -7.29 8.16
N THR A 341 -0.15 -6.40 7.18
CA THR A 341 -1.34 -6.24 6.35
C THR A 341 -1.03 -6.54 4.90
N PHE A 342 -1.98 -7.15 4.21
CA PHE A 342 -1.84 -7.58 2.82
C PHE A 342 -3.16 -7.48 2.07
N SER A 343 -3.08 -7.27 0.75
CA SER A 343 -4.17 -7.67 -0.14
C SER A 343 -4.25 -9.20 -0.21
N ASN A 344 -5.42 -9.72 -0.54
CA ASN A 344 -5.69 -11.13 -0.82
C ASN A 344 -6.56 -11.20 -2.07
N GLU A 345 -5.92 -11.29 -3.23
CA GLU A 345 -6.47 -10.99 -4.56
C GLU A 345 -6.25 -12.10 -5.61
N PRO A 346 -6.52 -13.37 -5.33
CA PRO A 346 -6.38 -14.39 -6.36
C PRO A 346 -7.29 -14.11 -7.55
N GLY A 347 -6.81 -14.44 -8.76
CA GLY A 347 -7.57 -14.23 -9.98
C GLY A 347 -7.42 -15.36 -10.99
N ILE A 348 -8.38 -15.48 -11.91
CA ILE A 348 -8.36 -16.35 -13.09
C ILE A 348 -8.63 -15.48 -14.31
N TYR A 349 -7.71 -15.48 -15.26
CA TYR A 349 -7.77 -14.68 -16.48
C TYR A 349 -7.69 -15.59 -17.72
N VAL A 350 -8.79 -15.62 -18.49
CA VAL A 350 -8.87 -16.37 -19.74
C VAL A 350 -8.84 -15.35 -20.87
N ALA A 351 -7.68 -15.23 -21.52
CA ALA A 351 -7.41 -14.18 -22.50
C ALA A 351 -8.51 -14.10 -23.58
N GLY A 352 -9.04 -12.88 -23.75
CA GLY A 352 -10.10 -12.58 -24.72
C GLY A 352 -11.50 -13.10 -24.37
N GLU A 353 -11.66 -13.79 -23.21
CA GLU A 353 -12.96 -14.29 -22.77
C GLU A 353 -13.44 -13.54 -21.52
N TYR A 354 -12.76 -13.73 -20.39
CA TYR A 354 -13.13 -13.13 -19.10
C TYR A 354 -11.97 -13.15 -18.11
N GLY A 355 -12.03 -12.29 -17.11
CA GLY A 355 -11.23 -12.34 -15.90
C GLY A 355 -12.11 -12.30 -14.66
N VAL A 356 -11.64 -12.95 -13.61
CA VAL A 356 -12.25 -12.92 -12.28
C VAL A 356 -11.17 -12.62 -11.26
N ARG A 357 -11.37 -11.59 -10.47
CA ARG A 357 -10.60 -11.27 -9.25
C ARG A 357 -11.58 -10.95 -8.12
N CYS A 358 -11.30 -11.45 -6.94
CA CYS A 358 -11.93 -11.00 -5.71
C CYS A 358 -10.80 -10.63 -4.75
N GLU A 359 -10.91 -9.48 -4.14
CA GLU A 359 -9.85 -8.93 -3.31
C GLU A 359 -10.38 -8.33 -2.03
N ASP A 360 -9.68 -8.62 -0.96
CA ASP A 360 -9.92 -8.06 0.36
C ASP A 360 -8.59 -7.77 1.06
N ASP A 361 -8.53 -6.68 1.77
CA ASP A 361 -7.43 -6.41 2.70
C ASP A 361 -7.55 -7.30 3.94
N MET A 362 -6.41 -7.83 4.38
CA MET A 362 -6.32 -8.67 5.58
C MET A 362 -5.16 -8.26 6.49
N VAL A 363 -5.27 -8.60 7.77
CA VAL A 363 -4.22 -8.45 8.77
C VAL A 363 -3.85 -9.79 9.39
N VAL A 364 -2.56 -10.08 9.52
CA VAL A 364 -2.06 -11.27 10.20
C VAL A 364 -2.34 -11.16 11.70
N SER A 365 -3.05 -12.14 12.25
CA SER A 365 -3.40 -12.19 13.67
C SER A 365 -2.22 -12.69 14.53
N ALA A 366 -2.25 -12.37 15.81
CA ALA A 366 -1.30 -12.94 16.77
C ALA A 366 -1.51 -14.47 16.92
N ASP A 367 -2.79 -14.87 16.93
CA ASP A 367 -3.21 -16.26 17.07
C ASP A 367 -4.14 -16.65 15.91
N GLY A 368 -3.84 -17.78 15.27
CA GLY A 368 -4.66 -18.32 14.17
C GLY A 368 -4.46 -17.64 12.81
N PRO A 369 -5.41 -17.84 11.89
CA PRO A 369 -5.41 -17.24 10.55
C PRO A 369 -5.53 -15.72 10.56
N ALA A 370 -5.14 -15.08 9.44
CA ALA A 370 -5.38 -13.66 9.22
C ALA A 370 -6.87 -13.32 9.32
N GLN A 371 -7.16 -12.06 9.62
CA GLN A 371 -8.51 -11.49 9.69
C GLN A 371 -8.69 -10.45 8.59
N LEU A 372 -9.91 -10.32 8.08
CA LEU A 372 -10.23 -9.26 7.12
C LEU A 372 -10.21 -7.89 7.78
N LEU A 373 -9.71 -6.90 7.03
CA LEU A 373 -9.91 -5.48 7.30
C LEU A 373 -11.18 -4.97 6.61
N THR A 374 -11.56 -5.60 5.50
CA THR A 374 -12.83 -5.36 4.82
C THR A 374 -14.01 -5.87 5.63
N PRO A 375 -15.23 -5.32 5.46
CA PRO A 375 -16.43 -5.78 6.17
C PRO A 375 -16.79 -7.25 5.93
N GLY A 376 -16.40 -7.83 4.79
CA GLY A 376 -16.63 -9.23 4.48
C GLY A 376 -16.24 -9.58 3.05
N PHE A 377 -16.18 -10.87 2.78
CA PHE A 377 -15.97 -11.39 1.43
C PHE A 377 -17.17 -11.14 0.52
N GLN A 378 -16.92 -11.13 -0.79
CA GLN A 378 -18.01 -11.13 -1.77
C GLN A 378 -18.78 -12.47 -1.72
N PRO A 379 -20.10 -12.47 -1.46
CA PRO A 379 -20.88 -13.72 -1.35
C PRO A 379 -21.11 -14.41 -2.70
N SER A 380 -21.45 -13.65 -3.74
CA SER A 380 -21.72 -14.15 -5.10
C SER A 380 -21.60 -13.02 -6.13
N LEU A 381 -21.71 -13.37 -7.42
CA LEU A 381 -21.79 -12.37 -8.49
C LEU A 381 -23.08 -11.55 -8.44
N ASP A 382 -24.18 -12.12 -7.92
CA ASP A 382 -25.47 -11.40 -7.76
C ASP A 382 -25.48 -10.50 -6.53
N VAL A 383 -24.60 -10.76 -5.56
CA VAL A 383 -24.46 -9.98 -4.32
C VAL A 383 -22.98 -9.56 -4.17
N PRO A 384 -22.55 -8.52 -4.90
CA PRO A 384 -21.15 -8.09 -4.87
C PRO A 384 -20.72 -7.49 -3.52
N ILE A 385 -21.65 -6.91 -2.79
CA ILE A 385 -21.43 -6.35 -1.44
C ILE A 385 -22.56 -6.89 -0.51
N ALA A 386 -22.16 -7.49 0.60
CA ALA A 386 -23.08 -7.99 1.62
C ALA A 386 -23.64 -6.87 2.52
#